data_5c68d2f2c9cbfa066384ed8886ee7568
#
_entry.id   5c68d2f2c9cbfa066384ed8886ee7568
#
_cell.length_a   1.000
_cell.length_b   1.000
_cell.length_c   1.000
_cell.angle_alpha   90.00
_cell.angle_beta   90.00
_cell.angle_gamma   90.00
#
_symmetry.space_group_name_H-M   'P 1'
#
loop_
_entity.id
_entity.type
_entity.pdbx_description
1 polymer ?
#
loop_
_entity_poly.entity_id
_entity_poly.type
_entity_poly.pdbx_seq_one_letter_code
_entity_poly.pdbx_strand_id
1 'polypeptide(L)'
;MQYIVLDLEWNQPWPGSYSAKKVLPSPIRGEIVQIGAVRMPCEGTVADEFQMLIRPAYYKKMNRKVASLTGIKDAILKEQGKPFPEAMQAFHDWCGEDSAFLTWGFDDIVILKENLTLYGMDTAWVDKWYNAQLIFNAQTDG
;
A
#
# COMPACT_ATOMS: atom_id res chain seq x y z
N MET A 1 12.21 -15.51 10.82
CA MET A 1 11.31 -15.30 9.66
C MET A 1 9.93 -14.93 10.13
N GLN A 2 9.34 -13.92 9.54
CA GLN A 2 8.00 -13.46 9.87
C GLN A 2 7.26 -13.06 8.59
N TYR A 3 5.94 -13.07 8.66
CA TYR A 3 5.10 -12.60 7.57
C TYR A 3 4.50 -11.24 7.90
N ILE A 4 4.45 -10.38 6.90
CA ILE A 4 3.77 -9.09 6.98
C ILE A 4 2.54 -9.20 6.09
N VAL A 5 1.36 -9.21 6.69
CA VAL A 5 0.10 -9.23 5.94
C VAL A 5 -0.24 -7.77 5.63
N LEU A 6 -0.19 -7.43 4.36
CA LEU A 6 -0.25 -6.05 3.86
C LEU A 6 -1.60 -5.77 3.21
N ASP A 7 -2.19 -4.64 3.55
CA ASP A 7 -3.41 -4.12 2.93
C ASP A 7 -3.24 -2.62 2.69
N LEU A 8 -3.39 -2.20 1.45
CA LEU A 8 -3.22 -0.82 1.03
C LEU A 8 -4.54 -0.23 0.57
N GLU A 9 -4.71 1.07 0.81
CA GLU A 9 -5.73 1.87 0.16
C GLU A 9 -5.06 2.89 -0.74
N TRP A 10 -5.61 3.10 -1.93
CA TRP A 10 -5.04 4.05 -2.88
C TRP A 10 -6.12 4.84 -3.59
N ASN A 11 -5.75 6.05 -4.00
CA ASN A 11 -6.62 6.96 -4.73
C ASN A 11 -6.32 6.93 -6.21
N GLN A 12 -7.36 7.00 -7.02
CA GLN A 12 -7.27 7.13 -8.47
C GLN A 12 -8.06 8.35 -8.90
N PRO A 13 -7.52 9.17 -9.82
CA PRO A 13 -8.27 10.32 -10.30
C PRO A 13 -9.45 9.88 -11.19
N TRP A 14 -10.48 10.73 -11.29
CA TRP A 14 -11.56 10.49 -12.24
C TRP A 14 -11.00 10.49 -13.66
N PRO A 15 -11.42 9.54 -14.53
CA PRO A 15 -11.06 9.59 -15.95
C PRO A 15 -11.48 10.93 -16.56
N GLY A 16 -10.57 11.54 -17.32
CA GLY A 16 -10.81 12.83 -17.94
C GLY A 16 -10.63 14.06 -17.04
N SER A 17 -10.38 13.87 -15.75
CA SER A 17 -10.08 14.97 -14.83
C SER A 17 -8.69 15.58 -15.10
N TYR A 18 -8.47 16.77 -14.56
CA TYR A 18 -7.15 17.42 -14.65
C TYR A 18 -6.05 16.52 -14.07
N SER A 19 -6.32 15.92 -12.91
CA SER A 19 -5.34 15.03 -12.26
C SER A 19 -5.04 13.78 -13.09
N ALA A 20 -6.03 13.23 -13.81
CA ALA A 20 -5.82 12.06 -14.66
C ALA A 20 -4.91 12.35 -15.86
N LYS A 21 -4.83 13.64 -16.27
CA LYS A 21 -4.00 14.08 -17.39
C LYS A 21 -2.59 14.48 -16.96
N LYS A 22 -2.32 14.47 -15.67
CA LYS A 22 -1.02 14.88 -15.12
C LYS A 22 0.07 13.89 -15.54
N VAL A 23 1.18 14.43 -16.03
CA VAL A 23 2.36 13.60 -16.36
C VAL A 23 3.20 13.48 -15.11
N LEU A 24 3.43 12.23 -14.67
CA LEU A 24 4.22 11.93 -13.49
C LEU A 24 5.62 11.46 -13.87
N PRO A 25 6.62 11.58 -12.97
CA PRO A 25 7.97 11.07 -13.23
C PRO A 25 8.00 9.58 -13.56
N SER A 26 7.07 8.80 -13.00
CA SER A 26 6.91 7.38 -13.26
C SER A 26 5.42 7.04 -13.16
N PRO A 27 4.88 6.14 -14.01
CA PRO A 27 3.44 5.85 -13.99
C PRO A 27 3.03 5.07 -12.74
N ILE A 28 1.86 5.43 -12.21
CA ILE A 28 1.24 4.70 -11.10
C ILE A 28 -0.23 4.45 -11.45
N ARG A 29 -0.75 3.28 -11.04
CA ARG A 29 -2.16 2.93 -11.20
C ARG A 29 -3.01 3.64 -10.15
N GLY A 30 -2.42 3.92 -9.01
CA GLY A 30 -3.05 4.65 -7.93
C GLY A 30 -2.01 5.16 -6.97
N GLU A 31 -2.35 6.24 -6.24
CA GLU A 31 -1.46 6.81 -5.23
C GLU A 31 -1.90 6.34 -3.85
N ILE A 32 -0.99 5.71 -3.11
CA ILE A 32 -1.28 5.12 -1.81
C ILE A 32 -1.65 6.23 -0.81
N VAL A 33 -2.76 6.03 -0.10
CA VAL A 33 -3.24 6.96 0.95
C VAL A 33 -3.29 6.31 2.33
N GLN A 34 -3.20 4.98 2.41
CA GLN A 34 -3.15 4.28 3.69
C GLN A 34 -2.37 2.98 3.57
N ILE A 35 -1.54 2.71 4.57
CA ILE A 35 -0.88 1.42 4.74
C ILE A 35 -1.45 0.78 6.00
N GLY A 36 -1.95 -0.45 5.87
CA GLY A 36 -2.29 -1.30 6.99
C GLY A 36 -1.51 -2.60 6.90
N ALA A 37 -0.97 -3.05 8.02
CA ALA A 37 -0.21 -4.30 8.03
C ALA A 37 -0.26 -4.95 9.41
N VAL A 38 -0.18 -6.28 9.43
CA VAL A 38 -0.01 -7.04 10.66
C VAL A 38 1.21 -7.93 10.53
N ARG A 39 1.94 -8.06 11.63
CA ARG A 39 3.11 -8.92 11.71
C ARG A 39 2.71 -10.25 12.32
N MET A 40 3.00 -11.33 11.59
CA MET A 40 2.77 -12.69 12.07
C MET A 40 4.11 -13.44 12.10
N PRO A 41 4.59 -13.83 13.29
CA PRO A 41 5.69 -14.79 13.36
C PRO A 41 5.29 -16.12 12.73
N CYS A 42 6.25 -17.00 12.50
CA CYS A 42 6.00 -18.32 11.89
C CYS A 42 4.99 -19.16 12.68
N GLU A 43 4.81 -18.89 13.98
CA GLU A 43 3.84 -19.58 14.82
C GLU A 43 2.39 -19.23 14.49
N GLY A 44 2.16 -18.22 13.66
CA GLY A 44 0.82 -17.86 13.19
C GLY A 44 0.01 -16.95 14.10
N THR A 45 0.58 -16.45 15.19
CA THR A 45 -0.09 -15.49 16.07
C THR A 45 0.25 -14.06 15.68
N VAL A 46 -0.75 -13.17 15.71
CA VAL A 46 -0.53 -11.73 15.44
C VAL A 46 0.30 -11.14 16.58
N ALA A 47 1.46 -10.58 16.25
CA ALA A 47 2.36 -10.00 17.24
C ALA A 47 2.27 -8.47 17.30
N ASP A 48 1.95 -7.82 16.18
CA ASP A 48 1.99 -6.37 16.09
C ASP A 48 1.23 -5.91 14.86
N GLU A 49 0.84 -4.65 14.83
CA GLU A 49 0.21 -4.06 13.66
C GLU A 49 0.75 -2.65 13.38
N PHE A 50 0.64 -2.25 12.13
CA PHE A 50 1.08 -0.94 11.65
C PHE A 50 -0.05 -0.32 10.85
N GLN A 51 -0.32 0.97 11.09
CA GLN A 51 -1.27 1.76 10.30
C GLN A 51 -0.73 3.17 10.13
N MET A 52 -0.83 3.68 8.90
CA MET A 52 -0.41 5.05 8.64
C MET A 52 -1.18 5.61 7.45
N LEU A 53 -1.69 6.82 7.60
CA LEU A 53 -2.27 7.59 6.50
C LEU A 53 -1.15 8.33 5.77
N ILE A 54 -1.25 8.39 4.44
CA ILE A 54 -0.27 9.04 3.58
C ILE A 54 -0.95 10.18 2.84
N ARG A 55 -0.36 11.37 2.94
CA ARG A 55 -0.86 12.54 2.24
C ARG A 55 -0.47 12.46 0.77
N PRO A 56 -1.45 12.46 -0.15
CA PRO A 56 -1.12 12.37 -1.57
C PRO A 56 -0.43 13.64 -2.05
N ALA A 57 0.61 13.45 -2.88
CA ALA A 57 1.35 14.55 -3.48
C ALA A 57 0.88 14.86 -4.90
N TYR A 58 0.34 13.87 -5.60
CA TYR A 58 -0.01 13.97 -7.02
C TYR A 58 -1.52 13.98 -7.24
N TYR A 59 -2.24 13.01 -6.73
CA TYR A 59 -3.71 12.93 -6.84
C TYR A 59 -4.32 13.43 -5.53
N LYS A 60 -4.20 14.74 -5.30
CA LYS A 60 -4.50 15.36 -4.00
C LYS A 60 -5.96 15.29 -3.59
N LYS A 61 -6.86 15.26 -4.59
CA LYS A 61 -8.30 15.17 -4.31
C LYS A 61 -8.75 13.72 -4.38
N MET A 62 -9.37 13.24 -3.31
CA MET A 62 -9.90 11.88 -3.27
C MET A 62 -11.03 11.71 -4.29
N ASN A 63 -10.96 10.64 -5.06
CA ASN A 63 -12.07 10.19 -5.87
C ASN A 63 -13.23 9.85 -4.95
N ARG A 64 -14.42 10.37 -5.24
CA ARG A 64 -15.60 10.21 -4.38
C ARG A 64 -15.92 8.74 -4.11
N LYS A 65 -15.80 7.89 -5.11
CA LYS A 65 -16.05 6.46 -4.96
C LYS A 65 -15.05 5.81 -4.02
N VAL A 66 -13.78 6.16 -4.15
CA VAL A 66 -12.72 5.66 -3.27
C VAL A 66 -12.94 6.16 -1.84
N ALA A 67 -13.24 7.45 -1.65
CA ALA A 67 -13.53 8.01 -0.34
C ALA A 67 -14.72 7.32 0.33
N SER A 68 -15.77 7.03 -0.44
CA SER A 68 -16.96 6.34 0.05
C SER A 68 -16.65 4.90 0.48
N LEU A 69 -15.84 4.18 -0.31
CA LEU A 69 -15.49 2.78 -0.02
C LEU A 69 -14.54 2.63 1.15
N THR A 70 -13.59 3.55 1.29
CA THR A 70 -12.53 3.47 2.31
C THR A 70 -12.84 4.25 3.58
N GLY A 71 -13.73 5.22 3.50
CA GLY A 71 -13.98 6.16 4.59
C GLY A 71 -12.89 7.22 4.74
N ILE A 72 -11.92 7.27 3.84
CA ILE A 72 -10.79 8.21 3.90
C ILE A 72 -11.18 9.48 3.13
N LYS A 73 -11.19 10.62 3.83
CA LYS A 73 -11.56 11.90 3.27
C LYS A 73 -10.35 12.83 3.16
N ASP A 74 -10.43 13.79 2.23
CA ASP A 74 -9.36 14.77 2.01
C ASP A 74 -8.93 15.48 3.30
N ALA A 75 -9.89 15.86 4.15
CA ALA A 75 -9.61 16.58 5.40
C ALA A 75 -8.75 15.74 6.35
N ILE A 76 -9.02 14.44 6.44
CA ILE A 76 -8.27 13.53 7.29
C ILE A 76 -6.83 13.36 6.78
N LEU A 77 -6.68 13.19 5.47
CA LEU A 77 -5.36 13.06 4.85
C LEU A 77 -4.52 14.32 5.01
N LYS A 78 -5.16 15.49 4.91
CA LYS A 78 -4.47 16.76 5.08
C LYS A 78 -3.99 16.96 6.53
N GLU A 79 -4.80 16.54 7.49
CA GLU A 79 -4.50 16.70 8.92
C GLU A 79 -3.53 15.63 9.44
N GLN A 80 -3.76 14.36 9.09
CA GLN A 80 -3.09 13.21 9.70
C GLN A 80 -2.15 12.48 8.76
N GLY A 81 -2.21 12.73 7.45
CA GLY A 81 -1.38 12.06 6.47
C GLY A 81 0.08 12.49 6.56
N LYS A 82 0.99 11.53 6.42
CA LYS A 82 2.43 11.78 6.36
C LYS A 82 2.89 11.80 4.93
N PRO A 83 3.97 12.54 4.60
CA PRO A 83 4.58 12.43 3.27
C PRO A 83 4.97 10.99 2.96
N PHE A 84 4.85 10.57 1.71
CA PHE A 84 5.12 9.19 1.31
C PHE A 84 6.53 8.71 1.72
N PRO A 85 7.62 9.47 1.47
CA PRO A 85 8.96 9.01 1.86
C PRO A 85 9.09 8.77 3.37
N GLU A 86 8.50 9.64 4.18
CA GLU A 86 8.51 9.49 5.64
C GLU A 86 7.74 8.24 6.06
N ALA A 87 6.55 8.04 5.51
CA ALA A 87 5.70 6.90 5.82
C ALA A 87 6.37 5.58 5.40
N MET A 88 7.00 5.55 4.22
CA MET A 88 7.68 4.37 3.71
C MET A 88 8.90 4.01 4.53
N GLN A 89 9.66 5.01 4.98
CA GLN A 89 10.81 4.76 5.83
C GLN A 89 10.35 4.13 7.16
N ALA A 90 9.30 4.68 7.75
CA ALA A 90 8.74 4.14 8.99
C ALA A 90 8.22 2.71 8.80
N PHE A 91 7.55 2.45 7.70
CA PHE A 91 7.02 1.12 7.39
C PHE A 91 8.15 0.11 7.15
N HIS A 92 9.14 0.48 6.36
CA HIS A 92 10.30 -0.38 6.09
C HIS A 92 11.05 -0.71 7.37
N ASP A 93 11.27 0.27 8.23
CA ASP A 93 11.92 0.06 9.52
C ASP A 93 11.10 -0.89 10.41
N TRP A 94 9.78 -0.71 10.42
CA TRP A 94 8.89 -1.60 11.18
C TRP A 94 8.92 -3.04 10.66
N CYS A 95 9.01 -3.24 9.34
CA CYS A 95 9.05 -4.58 8.75
C CYS A 95 10.30 -5.38 9.14
N GLY A 96 11.44 -4.72 9.33
CA GLY A 96 12.70 -5.39 9.60
C GLY A 96 13.26 -6.07 8.35
N GLU A 97 14.29 -6.89 8.54
CA GLU A 97 15.04 -7.46 7.42
C GLU A 97 14.58 -8.84 6.97
N ASP A 98 14.06 -9.66 7.88
CA ASP A 98 13.70 -11.06 7.58
C ASP A 98 12.17 -11.22 7.51
N SER A 99 11.57 -10.55 6.53
CA SER A 99 10.12 -10.53 6.35
C SER A 99 9.73 -10.97 4.95
N ALA A 100 8.63 -11.71 4.87
CA ALA A 100 7.94 -12.01 3.61
C ALA A 100 6.57 -11.35 3.67
N PHE A 101 6.12 -10.82 2.54
CA PHE A 101 4.84 -10.11 2.46
C PHE A 101 3.73 -11.04 1.96
N LEU A 102 2.55 -10.91 2.56
CA LEU A 102 1.34 -11.59 2.11
C LEU A 102 0.30 -10.54 1.74
N THR A 103 -0.28 -10.69 0.56
CA THR A 103 -1.39 -9.84 0.12
C THR A 103 -2.52 -10.70 -0.41
N TRP A 104 -3.74 -10.17 -0.41
CA TRP A 104 -4.86 -10.82 -1.06
C TRP A 104 -4.95 -10.30 -2.49
N GLY A 105 -4.42 -11.07 -3.44
CA GLY A 105 -4.32 -10.68 -4.84
C GLY A 105 -2.97 -10.06 -5.19
N PHE A 106 -2.83 -9.59 -6.42
CA PHE A 106 -1.57 -9.05 -6.96
C PHE A 106 -1.45 -7.53 -6.83
N ASP A 107 -2.57 -6.83 -6.64
CA ASP A 107 -2.60 -5.38 -6.84
C ASP A 107 -1.78 -4.61 -5.81
N ASP A 108 -1.85 -4.99 -4.54
CA ASP A 108 -1.17 -4.26 -3.47
C ASP A 108 0.33 -4.15 -3.71
N ILE A 109 1.00 -5.24 -4.08
CA ILE A 109 2.44 -5.23 -4.30
C ILE A 109 2.80 -4.42 -5.56
N VAL A 110 2.01 -4.54 -6.62
CA VAL A 110 2.24 -3.76 -7.85
C VAL A 110 2.11 -2.27 -7.56
N ILE A 111 1.05 -1.87 -6.86
CA ILE A 111 0.82 -0.47 -6.47
C ILE A 111 1.96 0.02 -5.56
N LEU A 112 2.38 -0.77 -4.59
CA LEU A 112 3.49 -0.40 -3.69
C LEU A 112 4.78 -0.16 -4.45
N LYS A 113 5.16 -1.06 -5.35
CA LYS A 113 6.37 -0.91 -6.15
C LYS A 113 6.31 0.29 -7.08
N GLU A 114 5.14 0.54 -7.69
CA GLU A 114 4.96 1.71 -8.55
C GLU A 114 5.14 3.01 -7.76
N ASN A 115 4.56 3.09 -6.56
CA ASN A 115 4.69 4.27 -5.71
C ASN A 115 6.14 4.46 -5.22
N LEU A 116 6.81 3.40 -4.81
CA LEU A 116 8.23 3.46 -4.43
C LEU A 116 9.09 3.96 -5.59
N THR A 117 8.88 3.43 -6.79
CA THR A 117 9.61 3.84 -7.99
C THR A 117 9.38 5.31 -8.32
N LEU A 118 8.15 5.79 -8.17
CA LEU A 118 7.81 7.20 -8.41
C LEU A 118 8.66 8.15 -7.57
N TYR A 119 8.98 7.76 -6.35
CA TYR A 119 9.78 8.55 -5.42
C TYR A 119 11.28 8.21 -5.46
N GLY A 120 11.71 7.34 -6.39
CA GLY A 120 13.11 6.93 -6.50
C GLY A 120 13.58 6.08 -5.33
N MET A 121 12.68 5.38 -4.65
CA MET A 121 12.98 4.54 -3.49
C MET A 121 13.20 3.08 -3.90
N ASP A 122 14.02 2.36 -3.13
CA ASP A 122 14.31 0.95 -3.38
C ASP A 122 13.06 0.10 -3.28
N THR A 123 12.91 -0.88 -4.18
CA THR A 123 11.79 -1.83 -4.22
C THR A 123 12.19 -3.26 -3.86
N ALA A 124 13.48 -3.54 -3.73
CA ALA A 124 13.97 -4.91 -3.53
C ALA A 124 13.47 -5.53 -2.22
N TRP A 125 13.27 -4.72 -1.19
CA TRP A 125 12.85 -5.23 0.12
C TRP A 125 11.44 -5.80 0.14
N VAL A 126 10.62 -5.55 -0.90
CA VAL A 126 9.26 -6.13 -1.02
C VAL A 126 9.19 -7.25 -2.06
N ASP A 127 10.32 -7.73 -2.57
CA ASP A 127 10.34 -8.77 -3.61
C ASP A 127 9.90 -10.14 -3.09
N LYS A 128 10.13 -10.42 -1.81
CA LYS A 128 9.70 -11.67 -1.21
C LYS A 128 8.25 -11.54 -0.75
N TRP A 129 7.32 -11.89 -1.64
CA TRP A 129 5.90 -11.78 -1.36
C TRP A 129 5.14 -12.95 -1.98
N TYR A 130 3.97 -13.22 -1.38
CA TYR A 130 3.09 -14.30 -1.81
C TYR A 130 1.66 -13.80 -1.89
N ASN A 131 0.94 -14.27 -2.90
CA ASN A 131 -0.49 -13.98 -3.05
C ASN A 131 -1.28 -14.99 -2.22
N ALA A 132 -1.81 -14.54 -1.09
CA ALA A 132 -2.56 -15.40 -0.17
C ALA A 132 -3.81 -16.01 -0.82
N GLN A 133 -4.42 -15.31 -1.78
CA GLN A 133 -5.59 -15.80 -2.51
C GLN A 133 -5.26 -17.07 -3.30
N LEU A 134 -4.10 -17.11 -3.96
CA LEU A 134 -3.67 -18.30 -4.71
C LEU A 134 -3.42 -19.49 -3.78
N ILE A 135 -2.79 -19.23 -2.62
CA ILE A 135 -2.54 -20.26 -1.63
C ILE A 135 -3.86 -20.82 -1.10
N PHE A 136 -4.80 -19.93 -0.77
CA PHE A 136 -6.12 -20.32 -0.28
C PHE A 136 -6.88 -21.15 -1.31
N ASN A 137 -6.90 -20.71 -2.57
CA ASN A 137 -7.57 -21.42 -3.65
C ASN A 137 -6.98 -22.81 -3.88
N ALA A 138 -5.65 -22.93 -3.83
CA ALA A 138 -4.97 -24.22 -3.97
C ALA A 138 -5.35 -25.19 -2.85
N GLN A 139 -5.53 -24.70 -1.63
CA GLN A 139 -5.92 -25.54 -0.48
C GLN A 139 -7.40 -25.95 -0.54
N THR A 140 -8.28 -25.09 -1.05
CA THR A 140 -9.71 -25.38 -1.12
C THR A 140 -10.07 -26.24 -2.32
N ASP A 141 -9.34 -26.13 -3.42
CA ASP A 141 -9.57 -26.91 -4.65
C ASP A 141 -8.86 -28.26 -4.64
N GLY A 142 -7.93 -28.43 -3.74
CA GLY A 142 -7.16 -29.66 -3.60
C GLY A 142 -7.79 -30.58 -2.59
#